data_7bdee3e5aeb441d0fe0e444d2a960d8c
#
_entry.id   7bdee3e5aeb441d0fe0e444d2a960d8c
#
_cell.length_a   1.000
_cell.length_b   1.000
_cell.length_c   1.000
_cell.angle_alpha   90.00
_cell.angle_beta   90.00
_cell.angle_gamma   90.00
#
_symmetry.space_group_name_H-M   'P 1'
#
loop_
_entity.id
_entity.type
_entity.pdbx_description
1 polymer ?
#
loop_
_entity_poly.entity_id
_entity_poly.type
_entity_poly.pdbx_seq_one_letter_code
_entity_poly.pdbx_strand_id
1 'polypeptide(L)'
;LPVNPGDRALRPVGLETTPVRRLGLEALSPRQAGVTLVEILVVVALIALLLSLAVPAYQQYLQRGHRAEATRALYGVAACQERVRASSGQYDTTRCTDNVHTEHYHVTIAPPEQTSVAFFTAIAIPKSPMEGDMCGSLTLDQAGARRISGEPARTAACWSGR
;
A
#
# COMPACT_ATOMS: atom_id res chain seq x y z
N LEU A 1 -52.40 76.77 -12.96
CA LEU A 1 -53.68 76.17 -12.60
C LEU A 1 -53.43 74.70 -12.17
N PRO A 2 -53.85 74.36 -11.00
CA PRO A 2 -53.61 73.01 -10.46
C PRO A 2 -54.77 72.09 -10.74
N VAL A 3 -54.53 70.87 -11.10
CA VAL A 3 -55.53 69.80 -11.07
C VAL A 3 -55.03 68.73 -10.13
N ASN A 4 -55.75 68.61 -9.04
CA ASN A 4 -55.66 67.51 -8.10
C ASN A 4 -56.61 66.38 -8.55
N PRO A 5 -56.17 65.17 -8.71
CA PRO A 5 -57.11 64.06 -8.73
C PRO A 5 -56.85 63.02 -7.67
N GLY A 6 -57.69 63.02 -6.69
CA GLY A 6 -58.39 61.81 -6.31
C GLY A 6 -57.63 60.72 -5.64
N ASP A 7 -57.75 60.77 -4.34
CA ASP A 7 -57.70 59.59 -3.45
C ASP A 7 -58.45 58.38 -4.05
N ARG A 8 -57.69 57.38 -4.45
CA ARG A 8 -58.18 56.01 -4.54
C ARG A 8 -57.64 55.19 -3.32
N ALA A 9 -58.49 55.18 -2.33
CA ALA A 9 -58.37 54.28 -1.22
C ALA A 9 -58.30 52.86 -1.73
N LEU A 10 -57.10 52.30 -1.66
CA LEU A 10 -56.87 50.86 -1.86
C LEU A 10 -57.42 50.11 -0.63
N ARG A 11 -58.53 49.40 -0.86
CA ARG A 11 -59.12 48.51 0.13
C ARG A 11 -58.02 47.39 0.43
N PRO A 12 -57.76 47.08 1.70
CA PRO A 12 -56.98 45.95 2.02
C PRO A 12 -57.73 44.68 1.62
N VAL A 13 -57.11 43.90 0.73
CA VAL A 13 -57.55 42.55 0.41
C VAL A 13 -57.33 41.72 1.68
N GLY A 14 -58.42 41.25 2.27
CA GLY A 14 -58.37 40.35 3.41
C GLY A 14 -57.62 39.09 3.00
N LEU A 15 -56.41 38.89 3.52
CA LEU A 15 -55.74 37.60 3.52
C LEU A 15 -56.56 36.69 4.45
N GLU A 16 -57.39 35.84 3.86
CA GLU A 16 -57.96 34.70 4.54
C GLU A 16 -56.79 33.78 4.84
N THR A 17 -56.33 33.79 6.09
CA THR A 17 -55.39 32.81 6.61
C THR A 17 -56.13 31.49 6.72
N THR A 18 -56.06 30.68 5.66
CA THR A 18 -56.43 29.28 5.76
C THR A 18 -55.53 28.62 6.83
N PRO A 19 -56.12 27.93 7.83
CA PRO A 19 -55.31 27.23 8.84
C PRO A 19 -54.56 26.11 8.14
N VAL A 20 -53.23 26.26 8.02
CA VAL A 20 -52.35 25.20 7.61
C VAL A 20 -52.54 24.08 8.63
N ARG A 21 -53.29 23.06 8.21
CA ARG A 21 -53.41 21.80 8.95
C ARG A 21 -51.98 21.27 9.17
N ARG A 22 -51.46 21.46 10.37
CA ARG A 22 -50.21 20.82 10.79
C ARG A 22 -50.45 19.33 10.66
N LEU A 23 -49.98 18.76 9.55
CA LEU A 23 -49.73 17.35 9.47
C LEU A 23 -48.76 17.04 10.62
N GLY A 24 -49.29 16.40 11.65
CA GLY A 24 -48.47 15.93 12.75
C GLY A 24 -47.44 14.97 12.16
N LEU A 25 -46.26 15.50 11.89
CA LEU A 25 -45.06 14.66 11.83
C LEU A 25 -44.91 14.12 13.26
N GLU A 26 -45.59 13.01 13.52
CA GLU A 26 -45.23 12.20 14.64
C GLU A 26 -43.74 11.88 14.45
N ALA A 27 -42.93 12.57 15.22
CA ALA A 27 -41.52 12.27 15.32
C ALA A 27 -41.47 10.81 15.76
N LEU A 28 -41.15 9.93 14.80
CA LEU A 28 -40.78 8.55 15.09
C LEU A 28 -39.53 8.67 15.95
N SER A 29 -39.75 8.73 17.26
CA SER A 29 -38.69 8.66 18.26
C SER A 29 -37.95 7.35 17.97
N PRO A 30 -36.66 7.38 17.58
CA PRO A 30 -35.91 6.16 17.38
C PRO A 30 -35.96 5.40 18.70
N ARG A 31 -36.61 4.26 18.70
CA ARG A 31 -36.55 3.34 19.85
C ARG A 31 -35.07 3.06 20.06
N GLN A 32 -34.52 3.56 21.14
CA GLN A 32 -33.19 3.18 21.60
C GLN A 32 -33.28 1.70 22.05
N ALA A 33 -33.09 0.82 21.07
CA ALA A 33 -32.95 -0.60 21.36
C ALA A 33 -31.58 -0.78 22.02
N GLY A 34 -31.58 -1.12 23.29
CA GLY A 34 -30.35 -1.51 23.99
C GLY A 34 -29.79 -2.79 23.36
N VAL A 35 -28.48 -2.82 23.11
CA VAL A 35 -27.77 -3.99 22.62
C VAL A 35 -27.66 -5.04 23.73
N THR A 36 -27.95 -6.29 23.45
CA THR A 36 -27.83 -7.36 24.44
C THR A 36 -26.38 -7.81 24.58
N LEU A 37 -25.99 -8.29 25.77
CA LEU A 37 -24.65 -8.83 26.01
C LEU A 37 -24.35 -10.00 25.07
N VAL A 38 -25.34 -10.84 24.78
CA VAL A 38 -25.22 -11.99 23.86
C VAL A 38 -24.94 -11.51 22.41
N GLU A 39 -25.58 -10.44 21.97
CA GLU A 39 -25.37 -9.87 20.64
C GLU A 39 -23.94 -9.39 20.44
N ILE A 40 -23.38 -8.67 21.44
CA ILE A 40 -21.97 -8.26 21.41
C ILE A 40 -21.04 -9.48 21.42
N LEU A 41 -21.34 -10.51 22.22
CA LEU A 41 -20.53 -11.72 22.28
C LEU A 41 -20.48 -12.44 20.92
N VAL A 42 -21.62 -12.57 20.25
CA VAL A 42 -21.68 -13.19 18.92
C VAL A 42 -20.89 -12.35 17.89
N VAL A 43 -21.03 -11.02 17.91
CA VAL A 43 -20.30 -10.13 17.00
C VAL A 43 -18.78 -10.27 17.19
N VAL A 44 -18.30 -10.24 18.43
CA VAL A 44 -16.86 -10.40 18.72
C VAL A 44 -16.36 -11.79 18.29
N ALA A 45 -17.14 -12.84 18.50
CA ALA A 45 -16.77 -14.18 18.04
C ALA A 45 -16.66 -14.26 16.51
N LEU A 46 -17.58 -13.63 15.77
CA LEU A 46 -17.51 -13.57 14.30
C LEU A 46 -16.31 -12.76 13.82
N ILE A 47 -16.03 -11.61 14.44
CA ILE A 47 -14.83 -10.80 14.11
C ILE A 47 -13.56 -11.60 14.36
N ALA A 48 -13.43 -12.28 15.49
CA ALA A 48 -12.27 -13.11 15.82
C ALA A 48 -12.06 -14.22 14.78
N LEU A 49 -13.13 -14.86 14.32
CA LEU A 49 -13.08 -15.89 13.27
C LEU A 49 -12.58 -15.29 11.94
N LEU A 50 -13.09 -14.14 11.52
CA LEU A 50 -12.65 -13.48 10.28
C LEU A 50 -11.19 -13.03 10.36
N LEU A 51 -10.76 -12.47 11.50
CA LEU A 51 -9.38 -12.04 11.71
C LEU A 51 -8.40 -13.19 11.69
N SER A 52 -8.79 -14.36 12.18
CA SER A 52 -7.92 -15.56 12.16
C SER A 52 -7.49 -15.97 10.75
N LEU A 53 -8.29 -15.69 9.73
CA LEU A 53 -7.98 -15.93 8.32
C LEU A 53 -7.35 -14.71 7.62
N ALA A 54 -7.80 -13.52 7.97
CA ALA A 54 -7.37 -12.29 7.32
C ALA A 54 -5.92 -11.91 7.68
N VAL A 55 -5.52 -12.05 8.94
CA VAL A 55 -4.19 -11.65 9.39
C VAL A 55 -3.05 -12.39 8.67
N PRO A 56 -3.04 -13.74 8.58
CA PRO A 56 -1.96 -14.44 7.88
C PRO A 56 -1.92 -14.12 6.38
N ALA A 57 -3.07 -13.95 5.74
CA ALA A 57 -3.14 -13.57 4.33
C ALA A 57 -2.55 -12.17 4.09
N TYR A 58 -2.84 -11.22 4.98
CA TYR A 58 -2.30 -9.87 4.92
C TYR A 58 -0.77 -9.84 5.10
N GLN A 59 -0.24 -10.62 6.05
CA GLN A 59 1.21 -10.72 6.26
C GLN A 59 1.93 -11.26 5.02
N GLN A 60 1.39 -12.29 4.37
CA GLN A 60 1.95 -12.81 3.13
C GLN A 60 1.92 -11.77 2.01
N TYR A 61 0.87 -10.96 1.93
CA TYR A 61 0.78 -9.88 0.96
C TYR A 61 1.86 -8.82 1.18
N LEU A 62 2.10 -8.41 2.42
CA LEU A 62 3.18 -7.46 2.77
C LEU A 62 4.56 -8.03 2.40
N GLN A 63 4.85 -9.28 2.74
CA GLN A 63 6.12 -9.93 2.39
C GLN A 63 6.38 -9.92 0.88
N ARG A 64 5.34 -10.12 0.06
CA ARG A 64 5.46 -10.01 -1.41
C ARG A 64 5.84 -8.61 -1.85
N GLY A 65 5.25 -7.58 -1.22
CA GLY A 65 5.60 -6.18 -1.46
C GLY A 65 7.07 -5.89 -1.13
N HIS A 66 7.56 -6.37 0.01
CA HIS A 66 8.96 -6.20 0.42
C HIS A 66 9.94 -6.92 -0.51
N ARG A 67 9.60 -8.13 -0.99
CA ARG A 67 10.41 -8.82 -2.03
C ARG A 67 10.42 -8.04 -3.35
N ALA A 68 9.30 -7.44 -3.75
CA ALA A 68 9.25 -6.61 -4.94
C ALA A 68 10.13 -5.35 -4.83
N GLU A 69 10.25 -4.77 -3.63
CA GLU A 69 11.19 -3.69 -3.34
C GLU A 69 12.65 -4.16 -3.55
N ALA A 70 13.02 -5.30 -2.97
CA ALA A 70 14.35 -5.87 -3.12
C ALA A 70 14.69 -6.19 -4.59
N THR A 71 13.77 -6.79 -5.33
CA THR A 71 13.99 -7.12 -6.74
C THR A 71 14.19 -5.87 -7.60
N ARG A 72 13.43 -4.79 -7.36
CA ARG A 72 13.63 -3.50 -8.04
C ARG A 72 15.00 -2.91 -7.74
N ALA A 73 15.43 -2.97 -6.48
CA ALA A 73 16.74 -2.50 -6.05
C ALA A 73 17.86 -3.27 -6.75
N LEU A 74 17.78 -4.60 -6.82
CA LEU A 74 18.75 -5.43 -7.52
C LEU A 74 18.83 -5.11 -9.02
N TYR A 75 17.70 -4.90 -9.69
CA TYR A 75 17.70 -4.47 -11.08
C TYR A 75 18.27 -3.06 -11.26
N GLY A 76 18.03 -2.16 -10.29
CA GLY A 76 18.64 -0.83 -10.27
C GLY A 76 20.16 -0.91 -10.20
N VAL A 77 20.69 -1.76 -9.31
CA VAL A 77 22.15 -2.04 -9.20
C VAL A 77 22.68 -2.61 -10.50
N ALA A 78 22.03 -3.63 -11.07
CA ALA A 78 22.44 -4.23 -12.33
C ALA A 78 22.50 -3.21 -13.48
N ALA A 79 21.46 -2.39 -13.64
CA ALA A 79 21.43 -1.33 -14.65
C ALA A 79 22.52 -0.25 -14.41
N CYS A 80 22.88 0.03 -13.18
CA CYS A 80 23.98 0.93 -12.85
C CYS A 80 25.32 0.27 -13.24
N GLN A 81 25.53 -0.98 -12.90
CA GLN A 81 26.75 -1.73 -13.24
C GLN A 81 26.98 -1.84 -14.75
N GLU A 82 25.93 -2.06 -15.53
CA GLU A 82 26.03 -2.06 -17.01
C GLU A 82 26.44 -0.69 -17.56
N ARG A 83 25.96 0.41 -16.98
CA ARG A 83 26.41 1.76 -17.36
C ARG A 83 27.87 2.00 -17.01
N VAL A 84 28.30 1.57 -15.83
CA VAL A 84 29.72 1.66 -15.41
C VAL A 84 30.60 0.87 -16.36
N ARG A 85 30.23 -0.37 -16.69
CA ARG A 85 30.96 -1.19 -17.65
C ARG A 85 31.03 -0.57 -19.05
N ALA A 86 29.94 0.01 -19.51
CA ALA A 86 29.91 0.67 -20.82
C ALA A 86 30.86 1.87 -20.92
N SER A 87 31.14 2.56 -19.80
CA SER A 87 32.01 3.72 -19.74
C SER A 87 33.47 3.38 -19.40
N SER A 88 33.73 2.37 -18.55
CA SER A 88 35.06 2.01 -18.05
C SER A 88 35.59 0.69 -18.58
N GLY A 89 34.76 -0.10 -19.26
CA GLY A 89 35.10 -1.45 -19.70
C GLY A 89 35.00 -2.53 -18.61
N GLN A 90 34.74 -2.15 -17.36
CA GLN A 90 34.77 -3.04 -16.20
C GLN A 90 33.60 -2.77 -15.26
N TYR A 91 33.20 -3.76 -14.48
CA TYR A 91 32.29 -3.57 -13.37
C TYR A 91 33.01 -2.97 -12.16
N ASP A 92 32.29 -2.21 -11.32
CA ASP A 92 32.82 -1.57 -10.13
C ASP A 92 31.98 -1.95 -8.90
N THR A 93 32.51 -2.84 -8.07
CA THR A 93 31.80 -3.35 -6.89
C THR A 93 31.66 -2.33 -5.76
N THR A 94 32.33 -1.17 -5.86
CA THR A 94 32.26 -0.10 -4.86
C THR A 94 31.20 0.95 -5.19
N ARG A 95 30.71 0.93 -6.41
CA ARG A 95 29.66 1.86 -6.89
C ARG A 95 28.31 1.20 -7.01
N CYS A 96 27.29 1.99 -7.18
CA CYS A 96 25.91 1.54 -7.45
C CYS A 96 25.11 1.05 -6.25
N THR A 97 25.68 1.01 -5.06
CA THR A 97 24.97 0.66 -3.81
C THR A 97 24.65 1.87 -2.93
N ASP A 98 25.39 2.99 -3.07
CA ASP A 98 25.33 4.15 -2.17
C ASP A 98 23.94 4.82 -2.13
N ASN A 99 23.21 4.79 -3.25
CA ASN A 99 21.88 5.39 -3.37
C ASN A 99 20.75 4.36 -3.34
N VAL A 100 21.03 3.10 -2.95
CA VAL A 100 20.03 2.05 -2.86
C VAL A 100 19.48 2.00 -1.44
N HIS A 101 18.37 2.70 -1.22
CA HIS A 101 17.68 2.69 0.06
C HIS A 101 16.51 1.72 0.01
N THR A 102 16.59 0.65 0.78
CA THR A 102 15.53 -0.32 1.00
C THR A 102 15.26 -0.46 2.49
N GLU A 103 13.99 -0.48 2.86
CA GLU A 103 13.61 -0.56 4.26
C GLU A 103 13.84 -1.96 4.83
N HIS A 104 13.49 -2.99 4.07
CA HIS A 104 13.42 -4.38 4.52
C HIS A 104 14.59 -5.25 4.06
N TYR A 105 15.49 -4.73 3.24
CA TYR A 105 16.65 -5.45 2.74
C TYR A 105 17.91 -4.59 2.82
N HIS A 106 19.06 -5.23 2.97
CA HIS A 106 20.36 -4.62 2.76
C HIS A 106 20.90 -5.07 1.41
N VAL A 107 21.15 -4.11 0.51
CA VAL A 107 21.62 -4.41 -0.84
C VAL A 107 23.13 -4.18 -0.90
N THR A 108 23.85 -5.20 -1.37
CA THR A 108 25.30 -5.17 -1.52
C THR A 108 25.71 -5.85 -2.83
N ILE A 109 26.95 -5.62 -3.24
CA ILE A 109 27.57 -6.33 -4.36
C ILE A 109 28.64 -7.22 -3.74
N ALA A 110 28.56 -8.54 -4.01
CA ALA A 110 29.62 -9.45 -3.57
C ALA A 110 30.92 -9.07 -4.24
N PRO A 111 32.03 -8.93 -3.49
CA PRO A 111 33.33 -8.78 -4.08
C PRO A 111 33.61 -10.03 -4.93
N PRO A 112 34.20 -9.89 -6.12
CA PRO A 112 34.66 -11.03 -6.86
C PRO A 112 35.69 -11.79 -5.99
N GLU A 113 35.47 -13.09 -5.76
CA GLU A 113 36.38 -13.91 -4.94
C GLU A 113 37.80 -13.96 -5.48
N GLN A 114 37.99 -13.58 -6.72
CA GLN A 114 39.29 -13.38 -7.36
C GLN A 114 39.20 -12.28 -8.41
N THR A 115 39.80 -11.14 -8.18
CA THR A 115 40.32 -10.12 -9.12
C THR A 115 39.69 -9.96 -10.51
N SER A 116 38.50 -10.46 -10.76
CA SER A 116 37.83 -10.38 -12.04
C SER A 116 36.79 -9.25 -12.04
N VAL A 117 37.20 -8.11 -12.50
CA VAL A 117 36.31 -6.98 -12.86
C VAL A 117 35.30 -7.31 -13.99
N ALA A 118 35.28 -8.58 -14.42
CA ALA A 118 34.41 -9.09 -15.47
C ALA A 118 33.02 -9.54 -14.97
N PHE A 119 32.83 -9.68 -13.65
CA PHE A 119 31.62 -10.23 -13.06
C PHE A 119 31.16 -9.39 -11.86
N PHE A 120 29.86 -9.36 -11.61
CA PHE A 120 29.29 -8.89 -10.36
C PHE A 120 28.15 -9.80 -9.91
N THR A 121 27.89 -9.84 -8.63
CA THR A 121 26.69 -10.45 -8.05
C THR A 121 26.11 -9.48 -7.05
N ALA A 122 24.93 -8.93 -7.38
CA ALA A 122 24.17 -8.10 -6.46
C ALA A 122 23.33 -8.99 -5.53
N ILE A 123 23.33 -8.69 -4.24
CA ILE A 123 22.69 -9.47 -3.19
C ILE A 123 21.80 -8.55 -2.36
N ALA A 124 20.55 -8.92 -2.18
CA ALA A 124 19.63 -8.30 -1.24
C ALA A 124 19.44 -9.24 -0.04
N ILE A 125 19.98 -8.84 1.10
CA ILE A 125 19.94 -9.58 2.36
C ILE A 125 18.76 -9.07 3.17
N PRO A 126 17.82 -9.94 3.62
CA PRO A 126 16.68 -9.50 4.40
C PRO A 126 17.10 -8.93 5.77
N LYS A 127 16.43 -7.85 6.19
CA LYS A 127 16.49 -7.26 7.52
C LYS A 127 15.21 -7.59 8.28
N SER A 128 15.20 -7.40 9.59
CA SER A 128 13.95 -7.49 10.35
C SER A 128 12.87 -6.54 9.76
N PRO A 129 11.61 -6.98 9.60
CA PRO A 129 11.04 -8.26 10.01
C PRO A 129 11.13 -9.40 8.97
N MET A 130 11.90 -9.23 7.90
CA MET A 130 12.00 -10.20 6.78
C MET A 130 13.08 -11.29 6.97
N GLU A 131 13.84 -11.30 8.08
CA GLU A 131 14.92 -12.27 8.32
C GLU A 131 14.46 -13.74 8.29
N GLY A 132 13.20 -14.01 8.67
CA GLY A 132 12.58 -15.34 8.62
C GLY A 132 11.85 -15.66 7.32
N ASP A 133 12.00 -14.84 6.28
CA ASP A 133 11.30 -15.07 5.01
C ASP A 133 11.80 -16.32 4.29
N MET A 134 10.87 -17.12 3.76
CA MET A 134 11.16 -18.37 3.07
C MET A 134 12.07 -18.22 1.84
N CYS A 135 12.14 -17.04 1.25
CA CYS A 135 12.98 -16.74 0.11
C CYS A 135 14.42 -16.44 0.52
N GLY A 136 14.63 -15.97 1.75
CA GLY A 136 15.95 -15.54 2.23
C GLY A 136 16.51 -14.39 1.40
N SER A 137 17.83 -14.43 1.16
CA SER A 137 18.51 -13.44 0.32
C SER A 137 18.23 -13.67 -1.16
N LEU A 138 18.02 -12.59 -1.91
CA LEU A 138 17.88 -12.62 -3.36
C LEU A 138 19.19 -12.22 -4.02
N THR A 139 19.61 -12.93 -5.07
CA THR A 139 20.84 -12.62 -5.80
C THR A 139 20.59 -12.51 -7.29
N LEU A 140 21.23 -11.49 -7.92
CA LEU A 140 21.19 -11.23 -9.35
C LEU A 140 22.62 -11.07 -9.85
N ASP A 141 23.03 -11.87 -10.83
CA ASP A 141 24.34 -11.76 -11.45
C ASP A 141 24.30 -10.98 -12.78
N GLN A 142 25.48 -10.73 -13.35
CA GLN A 142 25.65 -10.01 -14.61
C GLN A 142 25.02 -10.70 -15.83
N ALA A 143 24.72 -12.00 -15.75
CA ALA A 143 24.04 -12.75 -16.79
C ALA A 143 22.50 -12.69 -16.62
N GLY A 144 22.02 -11.99 -15.58
CA GLY A 144 20.60 -11.93 -15.24
C GLY A 144 20.09 -13.20 -14.55
N ALA A 145 21.00 -14.10 -14.09
CA ALA A 145 20.60 -15.28 -13.35
C ALA A 145 20.13 -14.89 -11.94
N ARG A 146 18.97 -15.39 -11.58
CA ARG A 146 18.25 -15.11 -10.34
C ARG A 146 18.36 -16.30 -9.41
N ARG A 147 18.78 -16.06 -8.18
CA ARG A 147 18.85 -17.10 -7.16
C ARG A 147 18.28 -16.60 -5.84
N ILE A 148 18.02 -17.50 -4.93
CA ILE A 148 17.61 -17.24 -3.55
C ILE A 148 18.45 -18.11 -2.62
N SER A 149 18.61 -17.69 -1.36
CA SER A 149 19.26 -18.53 -0.35
C SER A 149 18.31 -19.56 0.27
N GLY A 150 17.00 -19.40 0.05
CA GLY A 150 15.98 -20.37 0.46
C GLY A 150 15.90 -21.57 -0.48
N GLU A 151 14.75 -22.22 -0.53
CA GLU A 151 14.53 -23.40 -1.38
C GLU A 151 14.58 -23.04 -2.87
N PRO A 152 15.51 -23.61 -3.67
CA PRO A 152 15.68 -23.23 -5.09
C PRO A 152 14.44 -23.39 -5.95
N ALA A 153 13.57 -24.36 -5.65
CA ALA A 153 12.31 -24.57 -6.36
C ALA A 153 11.36 -23.36 -6.30
N ARG A 154 11.52 -22.50 -5.30
CA ARG A 154 10.71 -21.29 -5.08
C ARG A 154 11.27 -20.04 -5.77
N THR A 155 12.42 -20.13 -6.43
CA THR A 155 13.08 -18.95 -7.03
C THR A 155 12.13 -18.15 -7.91
N ALA A 156 11.38 -18.78 -8.81
CA ALA A 156 10.45 -18.09 -9.68
C ALA A 156 9.34 -17.35 -8.92
N ALA A 157 8.78 -17.97 -7.88
CA ALA A 157 7.76 -17.38 -7.02
C ALA A 157 8.32 -16.19 -6.21
N CYS A 158 9.50 -16.33 -5.63
CA CYS A 158 10.16 -15.28 -4.86
C CYS A 158 10.50 -14.05 -5.70
N TRP A 159 10.90 -14.25 -6.94
CA TRP A 159 11.26 -13.15 -7.86
C TRP A 159 10.04 -12.51 -8.55
N SER A 160 8.95 -13.24 -8.72
CA SER A 160 7.72 -12.69 -9.31
C SER A 160 6.81 -11.96 -8.30
N GLY A 161 7.15 -12.02 -7.02
CA GLY A 161 6.31 -11.48 -5.95
C GLY A 161 4.99 -12.26 -5.74
N ARG A 162 4.95 -13.53 -6.14
CA ARG A 162 3.78 -14.41 -5.98
C ARG A 162 3.93 -15.36 -4.80
#